data_54b852977b55fc55ee2abe439b160ede
#
_entry.id   54b852977b55fc55ee2abe439b160ede
#
_cell.length_a   1.000
_cell.length_b   1.000
_cell.length_c   1.000
_cell.angle_alpha   90.00
_cell.angle_beta   90.00
_cell.angle_gamma   90.00
#
_symmetry.space_group_name_H-M   'P 1'
#
loop_
_entity.id
_entity.type
_entity.pdbx_description
1 polymer ?
#
loop_
_entity_poly.entity_id
_entity_poly.type
_entity_poly.pdbx_seq_one_letter_code
_entity_poly.pdbx_strand_id
1 'polypeptide(L)'
;MKRLRSVVEVAGIVRAAMSGDHRIVVGIAGAPGSGKSTIAEELVALLGPSAALLPLDGFHLPQARLTELGRRDRMGAPDTFDVDAFRATLIAVRRGFRPPPLSVSPSPSPSPSPSPSPYSGELLPNAGETVLAPRFDREVEEPVPGGIRIIPELGCVVVEGNYLLLDSGGWERTAPLLDLTFFLELDHDVRIGRLVARHERFGKSPADALAWALGPDEANARVIQATAGRADYRISLP
;
A
#
# COMPACT_ATOMS: atom_id res chain seq x y z
N MET A 1 20.85 4.58 9.31
CA MET A 1 19.53 4.88 8.73
C MET A 1 19.08 6.25 9.23
N LYS A 2 18.68 7.16 8.32
CA LYS A 2 18.23 8.52 8.68
C LYS A 2 16.81 8.47 9.26
N ARG A 3 16.56 9.20 10.36
CA ARG A 3 15.25 9.32 11.00
C ARG A 3 14.60 10.65 10.57
N LEU A 4 13.36 10.59 10.15
CA LEU A 4 12.55 11.73 9.71
C LEU A 4 11.47 12.01 10.76
N ARG A 5 11.11 13.28 10.92
CA ARG A 5 10.19 13.75 11.98
C ARG A 5 8.92 14.41 11.46
N SER A 6 8.78 14.52 10.15
CA SER A 6 7.59 15.09 9.52
C SER A 6 7.33 14.49 8.15
N VAL A 7 6.08 14.50 7.72
CA VAL A 7 5.69 14.07 6.36
C VAL A 7 6.24 15.04 5.31
N VAL A 8 6.48 16.30 5.67
CA VAL A 8 7.12 17.30 4.79
C VAL A 8 8.56 16.89 4.44
N GLU A 9 9.32 16.36 5.41
CA GLU A 9 10.67 15.82 5.12
C GLU A 9 10.60 14.62 4.17
N VAL A 10 9.63 13.72 4.37
CA VAL A 10 9.38 12.58 3.46
C VAL A 10 9.07 13.09 2.06
N ALA A 11 8.15 14.06 1.94
CA ALA A 11 7.77 14.65 0.65
C ALA A 11 8.96 15.32 -0.07
N GLY A 12 9.85 15.95 0.67
CA GLY A 12 11.09 16.54 0.14
C GLY A 12 12.01 15.50 -0.50
N ILE A 13 12.21 14.35 0.18
CA ILE A 13 13.02 13.23 -0.33
C ILE A 13 12.37 12.62 -1.59
N VAL A 14 11.05 12.37 -1.52
CA VAL A 14 10.32 11.79 -2.65
C VAL A 14 10.36 12.71 -3.86
N ARG A 15 10.13 14.02 -3.72
CA ARG A 15 10.24 14.99 -4.81
C ARG A 15 11.63 15.03 -5.44
N ALA A 16 12.68 14.95 -4.62
CA ALA A 16 14.05 14.92 -5.12
C ALA A 16 14.36 13.65 -5.95
N ALA A 17 13.66 12.54 -5.69
CA ALA A 17 13.80 11.31 -6.45
C ALA A 17 12.96 11.29 -7.75
N MET A 18 11.95 12.17 -7.87
CA MET A 18 11.10 12.26 -9.06
C MET A 18 11.84 12.98 -10.19
N SER A 19 12.57 12.23 -11.02
CA SER A 19 13.38 12.80 -12.14
C SER A 19 12.56 13.11 -13.40
N GLY A 20 11.34 12.61 -13.50
CA GLY A 20 10.48 12.76 -14.68
C GLY A 20 10.66 11.68 -15.76
N ASP A 21 11.76 10.94 -15.75
CA ASP A 21 12.05 9.93 -16.78
C ASP A 21 11.39 8.58 -16.51
N HIS A 22 11.04 8.33 -15.26
CA HIS A 22 10.34 7.11 -14.85
C HIS A 22 9.45 7.40 -13.63
N ARG A 23 8.45 6.55 -13.45
CA ARG A 23 7.62 6.57 -12.26
C ARG A 23 8.39 5.99 -11.09
N ILE A 24 8.40 6.69 -9.97
CA ILE A 24 8.91 6.14 -8.72
C ILE A 24 7.81 5.45 -7.92
N VAL A 25 8.16 4.35 -7.27
CA VAL A 25 7.29 3.61 -6.36
C VAL A 25 7.86 3.72 -4.95
N VAL A 26 7.10 4.36 -4.08
CA VAL A 26 7.50 4.65 -2.69
C VAL A 26 6.75 3.72 -1.75
N GLY A 27 7.47 2.96 -0.93
CA GLY A 27 6.89 2.06 0.07
C GLY A 27 6.88 2.67 1.47
N ILE A 28 5.72 2.69 2.14
CA ILE A 28 5.58 3.02 3.56
C ILE A 28 5.18 1.77 4.32
N ALA A 29 6.13 1.17 5.01
CA ALA A 29 5.93 0.01 5.88
C ALA A 29 5.76 0.43 7.34
N GLY A 30 5.19 -0.45 8.15
CA GLY A 30 5.05 -0.26 9.60
C GLY A 30 3.97 -1.18 10.18
N ALA A 31 3.97 -1.35 11.48
CA ALA A 31 3.08 -2.25 12.19
C ALA A 31 1.58 -1.84 12.07
N PRO A 32 0.63 -2.76 12.28
CA PRO A 32 -0.78 -2.41 12.41
C PRO A 32 -0.98 -1.32 13.47
N GLY A 33 -1.82 -0.35 13.21
CA GLY A 33 -2.07 0.77 14.13
C GLY A 33 -1.01 1.88 14.14
N SER A 34 0.08 1.77 13.36
CA SER A 34 1.15 2.79 13.33
C SER A 34 0.72 4.11 12.67
N GLY A 35 -0.33 4.13 11.84
CA GLY A 35 -0.77 5.33 11.12
C GLY A 35 -0.22 5.44 9.71
N LYS A 36 0.26 4.36 9.10
CA LYS A 36 0.79 4.32 7.73
C LYS A 36 -0.14 4.96 6.71
N SER A 37 -1.43 4.60 6.73
CA SER A 37 -2.42 5.10 5.76
C SER A 37 -2.57 6.62 5.87
N THR A 38 -2.63 7.17 7.10
CA THR A 38 -2.69 8.62 7.31
C THR A 38 -1.45 9.33 6.74
N ILE A 39 -0.25 8.78 7.01
CA ILE A 39 1.00 9.34 6.46
C ILE A 39 1.04 9.23 4.94
N ALA A 40 0.58 8.12 4.38
CA ALA A 40 0.55 7.92 2.93
C ALA A 40 -0.43 8.86 2.23
N GLU A 41 -1.61 9.08 2.81
CA GLU A 41 -2.61 10.03 2.32
C GLU A 41 -2.07 11.48 2.37
N GLU A 42 -1.47 11.86 3.50
CA GLU A 42 -0.84 13.19 3.66
C GLU A 42 0.32 13.38 2.68
N LEU A 43 1.16 12.36 2.48
CA LEU A 43 2.24 12.40 1.51
C LEU A 43 1.71 12.61 0.09
N VAL A 44 0.69 11.84 -0.32
CA VAL A 44 0.06 12.00 -1.64
C VAL A 44 -0.54 13.40 -1.80
N ALA A 45 -1.21 13.92 -0.76
CA ALA A 45 -1.74 15.28 -0.78
C ALA A 45 -0.63 16.34 -0.96
N LEU A 46 0.51 16.18 -0.28
CA LEU A 46 1.67 17.06 -0.42
C LEU A 46 2.32 16.95 -1.81
N LEU A 47 2.37 15.76 -2.40
CA LEU A 47 2.93 15.54 -3.75
C LEU A 47 2.01 16.06 -4.85
N GLY A 48 0.71 16.21 -4.57
CA GLY A 48 -0.29 16.76 -5.48
C GLY A 48 -0.69 15.78 -6.59
N PRO A 49 -1.17 16.30 -7.75
CA PRO A 49 -1.82 15.51 -8.79
C PRO A 49 -0.87 14.57 -9.55
N SER A 50 0.43 14.62 -9.28
CA SER A 50 1.43 13.71 -9.88
C SER A 50 1.62 12.41 -9.11
N ALA A 51 0.89 12.20 -8.00
CA ALA A 51 0.99 11.04 -7.14
C ALA A 51 -0.35 10.32 -6.95
N ALA A 52 -0.30 9.00 -6.75
CA ALA A 52 -1.44 8.19 -6.34
C ALA A 52 -1.08 7.30 -5.15
N LEU A 53 -2.11 6.88 -4.40
CA LEU A 53 -1.99 5.93 -3.30
C LEU A 53 -2.40 4.52 -3.76
N LEU A 54 -1.61 3.52 -3.38
CA LEU A 54 -1.88 2.10 -3.58
C LEU A 54 -1.77 1.36 -2.24
N PRO A 55 -2.85 1.22 -1.47
CA PRO A 55 -2.85 0.45 -0.23
C PRO A 55 -2.74 -1.06 -0.48
N LEU A 56 -1.93 -1.73 0.31
CA LEU A 56 -1.82 -3.19 0.32
C LEU A 56 -3.14 -3.87 0.71
N ASP A 57 -3.96 -3.23 1.53
CA ASP A 57 -5.22 -3.79 2.03
C ASP A 57 -6.15 -4.25 0.90
N GLY A 58 -6.11 -3.61 -0.28
CA GLY A 58 -6.87 -4.04 -1.46
C GLY A 58 -6.54 -5.45 -1.97
N PHE A 59 -5.41 -6.01 -1.55
CA PHE A 59 -4.94 -7.33 -1.95
C PHE A 59 -5.17 -8.42 -0.89
N HIS A 60 -6.03 -8.16 0.11
CA HIS A 60 -6.51 -9.24 0.97
C HIS A 60 -7.21 -10.32 0.13
N LEU A 61 -7.05 -11.57 0.55
CA LEU A 61 -7.86 -12.66 0.00
C LEU A 61 -9.33 -12.45 0.40
N PRO A 62 -10.30 -12.74 -0.50
CA PRO A 62 -11.73 -12.67 -0.18
C PRO A 62 -12.10 -13.54 1.03
N GLN A 63 -13.12 -13.12 1.79
CA GLN A 63 -13.55 -13.82 3.02
C GLN A 63 -13.88 -15.29 2.79
N ALA A 64 -14.53 -15.62 1.65
CA ALA A 64 -14.80 -16.99 1.25
C ALA A 64 -13.49 -17.80 1.15
N ARG A 65 -12.46 -17.23 0.51
CA ARG A 65 -11.17 -17.89 0.34
C ARG A 65 -10.42 -18.05 1.67
N LEU A 66 -10.49 -17.05 2.55
CA LEU A 66 -9.91 -17.12 3.90
C LEU A 66 -10.58 -18.23 4.73
N THR A 67 -11.89 -18.40 4.59
CA THR A 67 -12.65 -19.46 5.25
C THR A 67 -12.25 -20.86 4.76
N GLU A 68 -12.17 -21.05 3.44
CA GLU A 68 -11.70 -22.31 2.83
C GLU A 68 -10.28 -22.69 3.30
N LEU A 69 -9.41 -21.69 3.47
CA LEU A 69 -8.03 -21.90 3.90
C LEU A 69 -7.88 -22.02 5.43
N GLY A 70 -8.95 -21.82 6.22
CA GLY A 70 -8.89 -21.79 7.67
C GLY A 70 -8.04 -20.64 8.22
N ARG A 71 -8.08 -19.45 7.56
CA ARG A 71 -7.22 -18.29 7.89
C ARG A 71 -7.99 -17.06 8.32
N ARG A 72 -9.32 -17.15 8.45
CA ARG A 72 -10.16 -16.01 8.79
C ARG A 72 -9.87 -15.43 10.18
N ASP A 73 -9.55 -16.29 11.14
CA ASP A 73 -9.24 -15.96 12.54
C ASP A 73 -7.93 -15.17 12.71
N ARG A 74 -7.11 -15.12 11.65
CA ARG A 74 -5.85 -14.38 11.62
C ARG A 74 -5.75 -13.45 10.40
N MET A 75 -6.90 -12.94 9.94
CA MET A 75 -6.93 -11.95 8.87
C MET A 75 -5.99 -10.78 9.17
N GLY A 76 -5.20 -10.38 8.16
CA GLY A 76 -4.12 -9.41 8.31
C GLY A 76 -2.74 -10.06 8.50
N ALA A 77 -2.63 -11.39 8.64
CA ALA A 77 -1.36 -12.12 8.59
C ALA A 77 -0.76 -12.16 7.17
N PRO A 78 0.55 -12.38 6.99
CA PRO A 78 1.21 -12.29 5.68
C PRO A 78 0.59 -13.18 4.60
N ASP A 79 0.08 -14.34 4.97
CA ASP A 79 -0.48 -15.35 4.08
C ASP A 79 -2.01 -15.21 3.88
N THR A 80 -2.58 -14.09 4.30
CA THR A 80 -3.98 -13.70 4.05
C THR A 80 -4.11 -12.68 2.93
N PHE A 81 -3.03 -12.42 2.20
CA PHE A 81 -2.95 -11.54 1.04
C PHE A 81 -2.61 -12.30 -0.23
N ASP A 82 -3.07 -11.79 -1.36
CA ASP A 82 -2.63 -12.21 -2.69
C ASP A 82 -1.35 -11.45 -3.06
N VAL A 83 -0.22 -11.98 -2.60
CA VAL A 83 1.10 -11.37 -2.82
C VAL A 83 1.51 -11.37 -4.30
N ASP A 84 1.06 -12.38 -5.07
CA ASP A 84 1.38 -12.45 -6.49
C ASP A 84 0.60 -11.41 -7.28
N ALA A 85 -0.70 -11.20 -7.01
CA ALA A 85 -1.49 -10.13 -7.59
C ALA A 85 -0.93 -8.74 -7.22
N PHE A 86 -0.52 -8.55 -5.95
CA PHE A 86 0.13 -7.31 -5.52
C PHE A 86 1.42 -7.04 -6.29
N ARG A 87 2.29 -8.03 -6.39
CA ARG A 87 3.54 -7.93 -7.15
C ARG A 87 3.31 -7.66 -8.62
N ALA A 88 2.37 -8.36 -9.25
CA ALA A 88 2.00 -8.13 -10.65
C ALA A 88 1.53 -6.69 -10.87
N THR A 89 0.72 -6.17 -9.94
CA THR A 89 0.27 -4.76 -9.97
C THR A 89 1.44 -3.78 -9.87
N LEU A 90 2.42 -4.02 -8.98
CA LEU A 90 3.61 -3.17 -8.88
C LEU A 90 4.44 -3.18 -10.17
N ILE A 91 4.60 -4.33 -10.80
CA ILE A 91 5.29 -4.45 -12.09
C ILE A 91 4.54 -3.67 -13.18
N ALA A 92 3.21 -3.80 -13.23
CA ALA A 92 2.35 -3.07 -14.15
C ALA A 92 2.45 -1.55 -13.94
N VAL A 93 2.42 -1.10 -12.69
CA VAL A 93 2.60 0.31 -12.29
C VAL A 93 3.94 0.86 -12.81
N ARG A 94 5.03 0.13 -12.65
CA ARG A 94 6.36 0.56 -13.13
C ARG A 94 6.42 0.64 -14.66
N ARG A 95 5.85 -0.33 -15.36
CA ARG A 95 5.85 -0.40 -16.83
C ARG A 95 4.90 0.57 -17.50
N GLY A 96 3.76 0.86 -16.86
CA GLY A 96 2.69 1.68 -17.41
C GLY A 96 3.00 3.19 -17.45
N PHE A 97 4.18 3.65 -17.02
CA PHE A 97 4.53 5.05 -17.02
C PHE A 97 4.73 5.61 -18.43
N ARG A 98 4.18 6.79 -18.66
CA ARG A 98 4.44 7.65 -19.82
C ARG A 98 4.60 9.09 -19.31
N PRO A 99 5.78 9.70 -19.51
CA PRO A 99 5.98 11.07 -19.07
C PRO A 99 4.93 11.99 -19.73
N PRO A 100 4.40 12.98 -19.00
CA PRO A 100 3.48 13.95 -19.56
C PRO A 100 4.15 14.67 -20.74
N PRO A 101 3.41 14.95 -21.83
CA PRO A 101 3.96 15.66 -22.96
C PRO A 101 4.46 17.04 -22.50
N LEU A 102 5.68 17.40 -22.89
CA LEU A 102 6.22 18.73 -22.69
C LEU A 102 5.30 19.73 -23.44
N SER A 103 4.45 20.39 -22.68
CA SER A 103 3.51 21.46 -23.07
C SER A 103 3.10 21.50 -24.56
N VAL A 104 2.01 20.82 -24.92
CA VAL A 104 1.27 21.04 -26.15
C VAL A 104 -0.21 21.15 -25.77
N SER A 105 -0.89 22.12 -26.37
CA SER A 105 -2.31 22.46 -26.15
C SER A 105 -3.23 21.21 -26.25
N PRO A 106 -4.36 21.18 -25.53
CA PRO A 106 -5.17 19.99 -25.39
C PRO A 106 -5.80 19.56 -26.74
N SER A 107 -5.48 18.36 -27.17
CA SER A 107 -6.26 17.65 -28.19
C SER A 107 -7.40 16.85 -27.53
N PRO A 108 -8.54 16.68 -28.18
CA PRO A 108 -9.71 16.04 -27.58
C PRO A 108 -9.44 14.58 -27.22
N SER A 109 -9.94 14.18 -26.06
CA SER A 109 -9.81 12.85 -25.48
C SER A 109 -10.40 11.76 -26.39
N PRO A 110 -9.73 10.61 -26.55
CA PRO A 110 -10.35 9.45 -27.18
C PRO A 110 -11.42 8.83 -26.26
N SER A 111 -12.49 8.35 -26.86
CA SER A 111 -13.60 7.66 -26.20
C SER A 111 -13.14 6.38 -25.49
N PRO A 112 -13.75 5.98 -24.36
CA PRO A 112 -13.35 4.81 -23.63
C PRO A 112 -13.71 3.53 -24.41
N SER A 113 -12.72 2.68 -24.64
CA SER A 113 -12.91 1.31 -25.12
C SER A 113 -13.46 0.40 -24.01
N PRO A 114 -14.24 -0.63 -24.31
CA PRO A 114 -14.82 -1.51 -23.31
C PRO A 114 -13.74 -2.31 -22.57
N SER A 115 -13.89 -2.39 -21.24
CA SER A 115 -12.98 -3.05 -20.32
C SER A 115 -12.92 -4.57 -20.53
N PRO A 116 -11.72 -5.19 -20.55
CA PRO A 116 -11.61 -6.65 -20.46
C PRO A 116 -11.90 -7.14 -19.02
N SER A 117 -12.39 -8.37 -18.93
CA SER A 117 -12.73 -9.08 -17.70
C SER A 117 -11.52 -9.20 -16.75
N PRO A 118 -11.69 -8.99 -15.43
CA PRO A 118 -10.57 -8.90 -14.48
C PRO A 118 -9.91 -10.24 -14.09
N TYR A 119 -10.28 -11.36 -14.69
CA TYR A 119 -9.85 -12.70 -14.26
C TYR A 119 -9.29 -13.62 -15.34
N SER A 120 -8.96 -13.12 -16.53
CA SER A 120 -8.24 -13.93 -17.53
C SER A 120 -6.75 -13.63 -17.42
N GLY A 121 -5.97 -14.68 -17.15
CA GLY A 121 -4.52 -14.61 -16.98
C GLY A 121 -3.81 -13.96 -18.16
N GLU A 122 -2.68 -13.31 -17.81
CA GLU A 122 -1.70 -12.78 -18.75
C GLU A 122 -2.15 -11.69 -19.71
N LEU A 123 -2.12 -10.45 -19.20
CA LEU A 123 -1.63 -9.31 -20.00
C LEU A 123 -1.22 -8.20 -19.04
N LEU A 124 0.07 -8.12 -18.74
CA LEU A 124 0.63 -6.93 -18.09
C LEU A 124 0.31 -5.73 -18.99
N PRO A 125 -0.23 -4.63 -18.46
CA PRO A 125 -0.56 -3.46 -19.24
C PRO A 125 0.66 -2.96 -20.02
N ASN A 126 0.42 -2.54 -21.26
CA ASN A 126 1.42 -1.93 -22.11
C ASN A 126 1.81 -0.55 -21.56
N ALA A 127 2.98 -0.03 -21.98
CA ALA A 127 3.37 1.32 -21.66
C ALA A 127 2.29 2.32 -22.13
N GLY A 128 1.84 3.17 -21.20
CA GLY A 128 0.78 4.15 -21.48
C GLY A 128 -0.65 3.69 -21.17
N GLU A 129 -0.84 2.52 -20.59
CA GLU A 129 -2.16 2.06 -20.14
C GLU A 129 -2.40 2.39 -18.65
N THR A 130 -3.66 2.65 -18.30
CA THR A 130 -4.09 2.84 -16.92
C THR A 130 -4.08 1.49 -16.19
N VAL A 131 -3.41 1.43 -15.06
CA VAL A 131 -3.44 0.27 -14.16
C VAL A 131 -4.66 0.37 -13.25
N LEU A 132 -5.48 -0.68 -13.21
CA LEU A 132 -6.59 -0.83 -12.28
C LEU A 132 -6.16 -1.73 -11.13
N ALA A 133 -6.22 -1.23 -9.90
CA ALA A 133 -5.88 -1.97 -8.70
C ALA A 133 -7.11 -2.11 -7.77
N PRO A 134 -7.18 -3.16 -6.95
CA PRO A 134 -8.28 -3.34 -6.01
C PRO A 134 -8.22 -2.32 -4.87
N ARG A 135 -9.38 -1.96 -4.33
CA ARG A 135 -9.55 -1.19 -3.11
C ARG A 135 -10.18 -2.09 -2.04
N PHE A 136 -9.74 -1.98 -0.81
CA PHE A 136 -10.39 -2.69 0.30
C PHE A 136 -11.61 -1.90 0.80
N ASP A 137 -12.75 -2.56 0.85
CA ASP A 137 -13.96 -2.02 1.47
C ASP A 137 -14.04 -2.50 2.92
N ARG A 138 -13.98 -1.55 3.86
CA ARG A 138 -13.93 -1.85 5.30
C ARG A 138 -15.30 -2.17 5.90
N GLU A 139 -16.38 -1.82 5.23
CA GLU A 139 -17.73 -2.09 5.73
C GLU A 139 -18.12 -3.55 5.52
N VAL A 140 -17.74 -4.09 4.38
CA VAL A 140 -18.00 -5.50 4.02
C VAL A 140 -16.77 -6.40 4.20
N GLU A 141 -15.61 -5.82 4.56
CA GLU A 141 -14.31 -6.49 4.70
C GLU A 141 -13.90 -7.30 3.45
N GLU A 142 -14.10 -6.72 2.26
CA GLU A 142 -13.81 -7.38 0.98
C GLU A 142 -12.99 -6.49 0.04
N PRO A 143 -12.10 -7.09 -0.79
CA PRO A 143 -11.47 -6.39 -1.88
C PRO A 143 -12.45 -6.07 -3.01
N VAL A 144 -12.48 -4.83 -3.46
CA VAL A 144 -13.27 -4.36 -4.60
C VAL A 144 -12.36 -4.20 -5.81
N PRO A 145 -12.53 -5.00 -6.87
CA PRO A 145 -11.71 -4.92 -8.07
C PRO A 145 -11.81 -3.55 -8.76
N GLY A 146 -10.69 -3.04 -9.28
CA GLY A 146 -10.66 -1.82 -10.09
C GLY A 146 -10.99 -0.53 -9.33
N GLY A 147 -11.04 -0.58 -7.99
CA GLY A 147 -11.39 0.56 -7.15
C GLY A 147 -10.35 1.69 -7.15
N ILE A 148 -9.13 1.43 -7.64
CA ILE A 148 -8.03 2.40 -7.74
C ILE A 148 -7.56 2.48 -9.18
N ARG A 149 -7.39 3.70 -9.70
CA ARG A 149 -6.91 3.96 -11.07
C ARG A 149 -5.56 4.67 -11.00
N ILE A 150 -4.54 4.08 -11.61
CA ILE A 150 -3.20 4.65 -11.71
C ILE A 150 -2.96 4.96 -13.19
N ILE A 151 -3.13 6.24 -13.54
CA ILE A 151 -2.97 6.70 -14.92
C ILE A 151 -1.48 6.77 -15.32
N PRO A 152 -1.17 6.68 -16.62
CA PRO A 152 0.22 6.64 -17.12
C PRO A 152 1.08 7.83 -16.72
N GLU A 153 0.50 9.02 -16.62
CA GLU A 153 1.18 10.30 -16.41
C GLU A 153 1.61 10.54 -14.94
N LEU A 154 1.17 9.71 -14.01
CA LEU A 154 1.55 9.85 -12.60
C LEU A 154 3.04 9.52 -12.42
N GLY A 155 3.80 10.47 -11.91
CA GLY A 155 5.23 10.34 -11.65
C GLY A 155 5.57 9.57 -10.37
N CYS A 156 4.60 9.42 -9.45
CA CYS A 156 4.81 8.73 -8.18
C CYS A 156 3.62 7.84 -7.81
N VAL A 157 3.89 6.64 -7.28
CA VAL A 157 2.90 5.81 -6.60
C VAL A 157 3.38 5.53 -5.19
N VAL A 158 2.62 5.98 -4.21
CA VAL A 158 2.85 5.71 -2.79
C VAL A 158 2.13 4.42 -2.44
N VAL A 159 2.87 3.42 -2.04
CA VAL A 159 2.39 2.11 -1.60
C VAL A 159 2.47 2.07 -0.08
N GLU A 160 1.40 1.72 0.60
CA GLU A 160 1.46 1.50 2.03
C GLU A 160 1.02 0.09 2.39
N GLY A 161 1.69 -0.50 3.39
CA GLY A 161 1.34 -1.84 3.82
C GLY A 161 2.26 -2.43 4.87
N ASN A 162 1.77 -3.48 5.51
CA ASN A 162 2.46 -4.12 6.62
C ASN A 162 3.73 -4.87 6.15
N TYR A 163 3.66 -5.59 5.03
CA TYR A 163 4.63 -6.62 4.64
C TYR A 163 5.55 -6.23 3.49
N LEU A 164 5.60 -4.95 3.12
CA LEU A 164 6.39 -4.46 1.97
C LEU A 164 7.89 -4.81 2.05
N LEU A 165 8.41 -4.99 3.26
CA LEU A 165 9.83 -5.27 3.54
C LEU A 165 10.06 -6.70 4.08
N LEU A 166 9.04 -7.56 4.10
CA LEU A 166 9.17 -8.94 4.56
C LEU A 166 10.00 -9.75 3.55
N ASP A 167 10.86 -10.64 4.05
CA ASP A 167 11.82 -11.41 3.25
C ASP A 167 11.50 -12.89 3.11
N SER A 168 10.23 -13.24 3.26
CA SER A 168 9.75 -14.60 3.19
C SER A 168 8.32 -14.68 2.67
N GLY A 169 7.87 -15.88 2.28
CA GLY A 169 6.48 -16.12 1.90
C GLY A 169 6.03 -15.45 0.59
N GLY A 170 6.95 -15.16 -0.33
CA GLY A 170 6.68 -14.47 -1.58
C GLY A 170 6.91 -12.95 -1.51
N TRP A 171 6.91 -12.37 -0.30
CA TRP A 171 7.11 -10.93 -0.06
C TRP A 171 8.52 -10.45 -0.37
N GLU A 172 9.53 -11.32 -0.31
CA GLU A 172 10.93 -11.01 -0.62
C GLU A 172 11.13 -10.42 -2.03
N ARG A 173 10.15 -10.65 -2.93
CA ARG A 173 10.14 -10.12 -4.29
C ARG A 173 9.48 -8.75 -4.42
N THR A 174 8.95 -8.20 -3.34
CA THR A 174 8.24 -6.92 -3.32
C THR A 174 9.19 -5.75 -3.13
N ALA A 175 10.09 -5.83 -2.14
CA ALA A 175 11.03 -4.75 -1.84
C ALA A 175 11.85 -4.28 -3.05
N PRO A 176 12.36 -5.16 -3.96
CA PRO A 176 13.08 -4.72 -5.17
C PRO A 176 12.25 -3.91 -6.17
N LEU A 177 10.92 -3.88 -6.02
CA LEU A 177 10.02 -3.08 -6.86
C LEU A 177 9.76 -1.67 -6.31
N LEU A 178 10.29 -1.37 -5.12
CA LEU A 178 10.17 -0.07 -4.45
C LEU A 178 11.48 0.72 -4.65
N ASP A 179 11.38 1.98 -5.07
CA ASP A 179 12.54 2.83 -5.32
C ASP A 179 13.00 3.55 -4.05
N LEU A 180 12.06 3.83 -3.13
CA LEU A 180 12.30 4.39 -1.80
C LEU A 180 11.44 3.69 -0.78
N THR A 181 11.99 3.39 0.38
CA THR A 181 11.28 2.71 1.45
C THR A 181 11.39 3.46 2.77
N PHE A 182 10.24 3.60 3.42
CA PHE A 182 10.11 4.25 4.72
C PHE A 182 9.47 3.27 5.70
N PHE A 183 9.99 3.23 6.92
CA PHE A 183 9.39 2.45 8.00
C PHE A 183 8.85 3.40 9.07
N LEU A 184 7.55 3.33 9.32
CA LEU A 184 6.87 4.15 10.33
C LEU A 184 6.97 3.48 11.71
N GLU A 185 7.67 4.14 12.62
CA GLU A 185 7.78 3.77 14.04
C GLU A 185 6.72 4.50 14.86
N LEU A 186 6.10 3.80 15.77
CA LEU A 186 5.18 4.37 16.75
C LEU A 186 5.40 3.66 18.08
N ASP A 187 5.23 4.39 19.18
CA ASP A 187 5.25 3.82 20.51
C ASP A 187 4.23 2.68 20.64
N HIS A 188 4.63 1.63 21.38
CA HIS A 188 3.83 0.42 21.52
C HIS A 188 2.44 0.71 22.13
N ASP A 189 2.42 1.47 23.23
CA ASP A 189 1.16 1.69 23.97
C ASP A 189 0.21 2.59 23.19
N VAL A 190 0.74 3.61 22.49
CA VAL A 190 -0.01 4.45 21.57
C VAL A 190 -0.60 3.60 20.43
N ARG A 191 0.20 2.67 19.88
CA ARG A 191 -0.23 1.77 18.81
C ARG A 191 -1.36 0.84 19.24
N ILE A 192 -1.22 0.22 20.43
CA ILE A 192 -2.27 -0.65 21.01
C ILE A 192 -3.55 0.14 21.25
N GLY A 193 -3.45 1.32 21.86
CA GLY A 193 -4.63 2.19 22.08
C GLY A 193 -5.37 2.52 20.77
N ARG A 194 -4.63 2.83 19.68
CA ARG A 194 -5.22 3.08 18.36
C ARG A 194 -5.91 1.83 17.77
N LEU A 195 -5.33 0.65 17.97
CA LEU A 195 -5.88 -0.61 17.49
C LEU A 195 -7.18 -0.96 18.22
N VAL A 196 -7.19 -0.86 19.55
CA VAL A 196 -8.38 -1.10 20.38
C VAL A 196 -9.52 -0.18 19.93
N ALA A 197 -9.27 1.15 19.88
CA ALA A 197 -10.26 2.11 19.44
C ALA A 197 -10.78 1.84 18.01
N ARG A 198 -9.90 1.39 17.09
CA ARG A 198 -10.30 0.99 15.75
C ARG A 198 -11.20 -0.24 15.76
N HIS A 199 -10.86 -1.29 16.52
CA HIS A 199 -11.66 -2.50 16.61
C HIS A 199 -13.04 -2.26 17.24
N GLU A 200 -13.11 -1.43 18.27
CA GLU A 200 -14.38 -1.02 18.88
C GLU A 200 -15.26 -0.24 17.89
N ARG A 201 -14.67 0.69 17.14
CA ARG A 201 -15.37 1.45 16.10
C ARG A 201 -15.99 0.56 15.02
N PHE A 202 -15.37 -0.59 14.73
CA PHE A 202 -15.86 -1.59 13.78
C PHE A 202 -16.65 -2.72 14.45
N GLY A 203 -17.17 -2.50 15.65
CA GLY A 203 -18.21 -3.33 16.29
C GLY A 203 -17.69 -4.45 17.20
N LYS A 204 -16.38 -4.53 17.50
CA LYS A 204 -15.92 -5.47 18.53
C LYS A 204 -16.26 -4.95 19.93
N SER A 205 -16.53 -5.86 20.87
CA SER A 205 -16.58 -5.51 22.28
C SER A 205 -15.22 -5.00 22.77
N PRO A 206 -15.15 -4.18 23.85
CA PRO A 206 -13.85 -3.74 24.40
C PRO A 206 -12.91 -4.88 24.76
N ALA A 207 -13.43 -6.00 25.27
CA ALA A 207 -12.64 -7.19 25.60
C ALA A 207 -12.08 -7.87 24.33
N ASP A 208 -12.91 -8.06 23.30
CA ASP A 208 -12.49 -8.65 22.03
C ASP A 208 -11.54 -7.73 21.27
N ALA A 209 -11.76 -6.42 21.31
CA ALA A 209 -10.87 -5.42 20.71
C ALA A 209 -9.47 -5.48 21.32
N LEU A 210 -9.39 -5.53 22.65
CA LEU A 210 -8.12 -5.66 23.38
C LEU A 210 -7.46 -7.02 23.09
N ALA A 211 -8.22 -8.11 23.14
CA ALA A 211 -7.69 -9.44 22.85
C ALA A 211 -7.13 -9.54 21.42
N TRP A 212 -7.80 -8.92 20.43
CA TRP A 212 -7.32 -8.90 19.04
C TRP A 212 -6.06 -8.04 18.88
N ALA A 213 -6.03 -6.86 19.51
CA ALA A 213 -4.89 -5.96 19.46
C ALA A 213 -3.63 -6.58 20.08
N LEU A 214 -3.76 -7.30 21.22
CA LEU A 214 -2.65 -7.96 21.91
C LEU A 214 -2.31 -9.34 21.35
N GLY A 215 -3.20 -9.97 20.60
CA GLY A 215 -3.03 -11.27 19.97
C GLY A 215 -2.57 -11.15 18.50
N PRO A 216 -3.49 -11.26 17.53
CA PRO A 216 -3.16 -11.26 16.11
C PRO A 216 -2.40 -10.02 15.65
N ASP A 217 -2.82 -8.81 16.03
CA ASP A 217 -2.17 -7.58 15.62
C ASP A 217 -0.74 -7.48 16.19
N GLU A 218 -0.53 -7.90 17.44
CA GLU A 218 0.80 -7.89 18.07
C GLU A 218 1.73 -8.95 17.47
N ALA A 219 1.21 -10.14 17.14
CA ALA A 219 1.96 -11.15 16.42
C ALA A 219 2.44 -10.64 15.05
N ASN A 220 1.56 -9.98 14.30
CA ASN A 220 1.90 -9.34 13.04
C ASN A 220 2.91 -8.21 13.24
N ALA A 221 2.74 -7.38 14.28
CA ALA A 221 3.64 -6.26 14.58
C ALA A 221 5.08 -6.74 14.83
N ARG A 222 5.29 -7.85 15.53
CA ARG A 222 6.64 -8.42 15.77
C ARG A 222 7.33 -8.81 14.48
N VAL A 223 6.61 -9.49 13.57
CA VAL A 223 7.13 -9.88 12.26
C VAL A 223 7.52 -8.63 11.45
N ILE A 224 6.65 -7.61 11.44
CA ILE A 224 6.86 -6.38 10.68
C ILE A 224 8.00 -5.55 11.26
N GLN A 225 8.09 -5.40 12.58
CA GLN A 225 9.15 -4.64 13.25
C GLN A 225 10.54 -5.23 13.00
N ALA A 226 10.65 -6.56 12.86
CA ALA A 226 11.90 -7.21 12.49
C ALA A 226 12.43 -6.75 11.12
N THR A 227 11.57 -6.24 10.23
CA THR A 227 11.94 -5.74 8.90
C THR A 227 12.37 -4.27 8.89
N ALA A 228 12.24 -3.54 9.99
CA ALA A 228 12.50 -2.10 10.05
C ALA A 228 13.92 -1.70 9.62
N GLY A 229 14.89 -2.60 9.82
CA GLY A 229 16.28 -2.41 9.38
C GLY A 229 16.49 -2.43 7.87
N ARG A 230 15.50 -2.84 7.08
CA ARG A 230 15.55 -2.96 5.63
C ARG A 230 15.06 -1.71 4.90
N ALA A 231 14.41 -0.78 5.59
CA ALA A 231 13.97 0.47 5.01
C ALA A 231 15.15 1.44 4.80
N ASP A 232 15.04 2.32 3.81
CA ASP A 232 16.03 3.38 3.58
C ASP A 232 15.96 4.45 4.67
N TYR A 233 14.74 4.74 5.14
CA TYR A 233 14.45 5.77 6.14
C TYR A 233 13.50 5.27 7.22
N ARG A 234 13.62 5.85 8.42
CA ARG A 234 12.62 5.68 9.49
C ARG A 234 11.85 6.97 9.69
N ILE A 235 10.53 6.86 9.88
CA ILE A 235 9.64 7.96 10.25
C ILE A 235 9.27 7.77 11.71
N SER A 236 9.52 8.77 12.54
CA SER A 236 9.14 8.79 13.97
C SER A 236 8.53 10.17 14.22
N LEU A 237 7.21 10.25 14.15
CA LEU A 237 6.46 11.47 14.40
C LEU A 237 6.37 11.72 15.91
N PRO A 238 6.30 13.00 16.34
CA PRO A 238 6.11 13.38 17.75
C PRO A 238 4.76 12.94 18.30
#